data_2455eac45dee4dd8b4e0437c1b420c3c
#
_entry.id   2455eac45dee4dd8b4e0437c1b420c3c
#
_cell.length_a   1.000
_cell.length_b   1.000
_cell.length_c   1.000
_cell.angle_alpha   90.00
_cell.angle_beta   90.00
_cell.angle_gamma   90.00
#
_symmetry.space_group_name_H-M   'P 1'
#
loop_
_entity.id
_entity.type
_entity.pdbx_description
1 polymer ?
#
loop_
_entity_poly.entity_id
_entity_poly.type
_entity_poly.pdbx_seq_one_letter_code
_entity_poly.pdbx_strand_id
1 'polypeptide(L)'
;MDERIKFFVGLDAHKDSIAVAACEAGREPARFVGTMGPDVNGLLKLLAKAGDPAQVSVVYEAGPTGYGLHRELCRRGYRSQIAAPSLIPRRPGVRIKNDRRDCVRLAELSRAGELKAIWVPDEA
;
A
#
# COMPACT_ATOMS: atom_id res chain seq x y z
N MET A 1 -9.83 -11.19 -11.02
CA MET A 1 -8.62 -10.34 -11.05
C MET A 1 -8.80 -9.26 -12.11
N ASP A 2 -8.43 -8.04 -11.79
CA ASP A 2 -8.55 -6.94 -12.73
C ASP A 2 -7.31 -6.93 -13.65
N GLU A 3 -7.50 -7.27 -14.91
CA GLU A 3 -6.41 -7.34 -15.88
C GLU A 3 -5.79 -5.98 -16.21
N ARG A 4 -6.47 -4.89 -15.84
CA ARG A 4 -5.96 -3.54 -16.08
C ARG A 4 -4.90 -3.13 -15.08
N ILE A 5 -4.81 -3.81 -13.94
CA ILE A 5 -3.80 -3.46 -12.93
C ILE A 5 -2.44 -3.97 -13.38
N LYS A 6 -1.49 -3.06 -13.52
CA LYS A 6 -0.11 -3.36 -13.92
C LYS A 6 0.89 -3.21 -12.80
N PHE A 7 0.56 -2.43 -11.77
CA PHE A 7 1.45 -2.19 -10.62
C PHE A 7 0.70 -2.40 -9.33
N PHE A 8 1.35 -3.07 -8.39
CA PHE A 8 0.81 -3.30 -7.06
C PHE A 8 1.75 -2.63 -6.06
N VAL A 9 1.21 -1.70 -5.28
CA VAL A 9 1.97 -0.88 -4.35
C VAL A 9 1.54 -1.19 -2.93
N GLY A 10 2.50 -1.55 -2.09
CA GLY A 10 2.27 -1.75 -0.66
C GLY A 10 2.81 -0.58 0.11
N LEU A 11 2.04 -0.10 1.07
CA LEU A 11 2.42 1.01 1.93
C LEU A 11 2.42 0.56 3.38
N ASP A 12 3.44 0.99 4.11
CA ASP A 12 3.44 0.88 5.56
C ASP A 12 3.37 2.30 6.11
N ALA A 13 2.14 2.72 6.42
CA ALA A 13 1.86 4.09 6.81
C ALA A 13 1.95 4.24 8.32
N HIS A 14 2.82 5.13 8.74
CA HIS A 14 3.01 5.50 10.13
C HIS A 14 2.68 6.97 10.33
N LYS A 15 2.64 7.39 11.57
CA LYS A 15 2.36 8.78 11.91
C LYS A 15 3.32 9.75 11.21
N ASP A 16 4.60 9.40 11.16
CA ASP A 16 5.65 10.30 10.70
C ASP A 16 6.27 9.91 9.35
N SER A 17 5.87 8.78 8.78
CA SER A 17 6.48 8.31 7.54
C SER A 17 5.61 7.28 6.83
N ILE A 18 5.87 7.12 5.54
CA ILE A 18 5.25 6.09 4.72
C ILE A 18 6.37 5.33 4.01
N ALA A 19 6.46 4.03 4.27
CA ALA A 19 7.36 3.14 3.53
C ALA A 19 6.61 2.59 2.32
N VAL A 20 7.26 2.56 1.17
CA VAL A 20 6.64 2.22 -0.10
C VAL A 20 7.40 1.10 -0.78
N ALA A 21 6.68 0.08 -1.23
CA ALA A 21 7.22 -0.96 -2.09
C ALA A 21 6.27 -1.20 -3.26
N ALA A 22 6.80 -1.67 -4.36
CA ALA A 22 6.00 -1.88 -5.56
C ALA A 22 6.47 -3.11 -6.34
N CYS A 23 5.52 -3.77 -6.99
CA CYS A 23 5.84 -4.82 -7.94
C CYS A 23 4.94 -4.69 -9.18
N GLU A 24 5.47 -5.15 -10.30
CA GLU A 24 4.70 -5.21 -11.53
C GLU A 24 3.82 -6.47 -11.55
N ALA A 25 2.77 -6.44 -12.35
CA ALA A 25 1.99 -7.63 -12.62
C ALA A 25 2.90 -8.66 -13.31
N GLY A 26 3.14 -9.78 -12.63
CA GLY A 26 4.08 -10.78 -13.12
C GLY A 26 4.62 -11.60 -11.95
N ARG A 27 5.84 -12.12 -12.10
CA ARG A 27 6.44 -13.00 -11.10
C ARG A 27 7.64 -12.41 -10.37
N GLU A 28 8.10 -11.24 -10.78
CA GLU A 28 9.25 -10.64 -10.14
C GLU A 28 8.93 -10.19 -8.72
N PRO A 29 9.89 -10.31 -7.78
CA PRO A 29 9.68 -9.85 -6.42
C PRO A 29 9.39 -8.36 -6.36
N ALA A 30 8.64 -7.95 -5.35
CA ALA A 30 8.42 -6.54 -5.09
C ALA A 30 9.72 -5.88 -4.65
N ARG A 31 9.89 -4.62 -5.02
CA ARG A 31 11.05 -3.82 -4.64
C ARG A 31 10.65 -2.79 -3.60
N PHE A 32 11.52 -2.58 -2.63
CA PHE A 32 11.37 -1.47 -1.70
C PHE A 32 11.75 -0.18 -2.43
N VAL A 33 10.79 0.74 -2.55
CA VAL A 33 10.99 2.00 -3.27
C VAL A 33 11.66 3.03 -2.37
N GLY A 34 11.23 3.14 -1.13
CA GLY A 34 11.79 4.09 -0.19
C GLY A 34 10.82 4.46 0.91
N THR A 35 11.27 5.36 1.77
CA THR A 35 10.46 5.92 2.85
C THR A 35 10.32 7.42 2.59
N MET A 36 9.13 7.94 2.81
CA MET A 36 8.82 9.34 2.61
C MET A 36 8.08 9.91 3.82
N GLY A 37 7.94 11.22 3.88
CA GLY A 37 7.13 11.86 4.91
C GLY A 37 5.64 11.51 4.73
N PRO A 38 4.82 11.81 5.74
CA PRO A 38 3.39 11.44 5.71
C PRO A 38 2.57 12.39 4.85
N ASP A 39 3.09 12.81 3.73
CA ASP A 39 2.46 13.77 2.84
C ASP A 39 1.78 13.05 1.69
N VAL A 40 0.45 13.13 1.64
CA VAL A 40 -0.33 12.50 0.58
C VAL A 40 0.03 13.05 -0.79
N ASN A 41 0.30 14.35 -0.90
CA ASN A 41 0.68 14.92 -2.19
C ASN A 41 2.00 14.36 -2.70
N GLY A 42 2.97 14.16 -1.83
CA GLY A 42 4.23 13.51 -2.18
C GLY A 42 4.03 12.06 -2.64
N LEU A 43 3.15 11.34 -1.95
CA LEU A 43 2.81 9.98 -2.34
C LEU A 43 2.15 9.96 -3.72
N LEU A 44 1.22 10.87 -3.98
CA LEU A 44 0.53 10.94 -5.27
C LEU A 44 1.51 11.24 -6.41
N LYS A 45 2.50 12.10 -6.17
CA LYS A 45 3.55 12.37 -7.17
C LYS A 45 4.37 11.12 -7.45
N LEU A 46 4.70 10.36 -6.42
CA LEU A 46 5.43 9.11 -6.58
C LEU A 46 4.62 8.10 -7.37
N LEU A 47 3.35 7.94 -7.04
CA LEU A 47 2.46 7.01 -7.74
C LEU A 47 2.25 7.40 -9.20
N ALA A 48 2.22 8.69 -9.51
CA ALA A 48 2.05 9.16 -10.88
C ALA A 48 3.19 8.69 -11.79
N LYS A 49 4.37 8.43 -11.24
CA LYS A 49 5.50 7.90 -12.01
C LYS A 49 5.31 6.45 -12.40
N ALA A 50 4.45 5.72 -11.70
CA ALA A 50 4.19 4.31 -12.02
C ALA A 50 3.27 4.15 -13.23
N GLY A 51 2.41 5.12 -13.49
CA GLY A 51 1.52 5.07 -14.63
C GLY A 51 0.14 5.65 -14.31
N ASP A 52 -0.82 5.29 -15.15
CA ASP A 52 -2.20 5.72 -15.02
C ASP A 52 -2.80 5.20 -13.71
N PRO A 53 -3.51 6.04 -12.94
CA PRO A 53 -4.15 5.58 -11.71
C PRO A 53 -5.03 4.33 -11.88
N ALA A 54 -5.71 4.19 -13.00
CA ALA A 54 -6.54 3.01 -13.25
C ALA A 54 -5.73 1.72 -13.36
N GLN A 55 -4.41 1.80 -13.50
CA GLN A 55 -3.52 0.64 -13.63
C GLN A 55 -2.73 0.34 -12.36
N VAL A 56 -2.97 1.10 -11.30
CA VAL A 56 -2.21 0.99 -10.05
C VAL A 56 -3.16 0.61 -8.91
N SER A 57 -2.81 -0.47 -8.21
CA SER A 57 -3.52 -0.89 -6.99
C SER A 57 -2.64 -0.62 -5.79
N VAL A 58 -3.18 0.07 -4.80
CA VAL A 58 -2.46 0.47 -3.59
C VAL A 58 -3.10 -0.23 -2.39
N VAL A 59 -2.28 -0.78 -1.51
CA VAL A 59 -2.76 -1.43 -0.29
C VAL A 59 -1.94 -0.97 0.90
N TYR A 60 -2.60 -0.79 2.04
CA TYR A 60 -1.94 -0.58 3.32
C TYR A 60 -2.75 -1.25 4.44
N GLU A 61 -2.09 -1.53 5.57
CA GLU A 61 -2.77 -2.14 6.70
C GLU A 61 -3.60 -1.11 7.46
N ALA A 62 -4.74 -1.54 7.99
CA ALA A 62 -5.54 -0.73 8.90
C ALA A 62 -4.72 -0.38 10.14
N GLY A 63 -4.79 0.87 10.56
CA GLY A 63 -4.01 1.34 11.70
C GLY A 63 -4.36 2.77 12.08
N PRO A 64 -3.47 3.43 12.83
CA PRO A 64 -3.74 4.77 13.36
C PRO A 64 -4.05 5.84 12.32
N THR A 65 -3.61 5.63 11.07
CA THR A 65 -3.83 6.60 10.00
C THR A 65 -5.27 6.61 9.48
N GLY A 66 -6.09 5.63 9.86
CA GLY A 66 -7.49 5.58 9.47
C GLY A 66 -7.72 5.38 7.99
N TYR A 67 -8.84 5.91 7.51
CA TYR A 67 -9.28 5.69 6.13
C TYR A 67 -9.10 6.91 5.21
N GLY A 68 -8.55 7.99 5.72
CA GLY A 68 -8.39 9.21 4.93
C GLY A 68 -7.53 9.02 3.68
N LEU A 69 -6.44 8.28 3.82
CA LEU A 69 -5.56 7.98 2.69
C LEU A 69 -6.28 7.14 1.63
N HIS A 70 -7.02 6.12 2.07
CA HIS A 70 -7.80 5.29 1.17
C HIS A 70 -8.81 6.12 0.36
N ARG A 71 -9.53 7.00 1.04
CA ARG A 71 -10.52 7.85 0.38
C ARG A 71 -9.89 8.79 -0.63
N GLU A 72 -8.74 9.36 -0.30
CA GLU A 72 -8.03 10.25 -1.22
C GLU A 72 -7.51 9.49 -2.44
N LEU A 73 -6.96 8.30 -2.26
CA LEU A 73 -6.51 7.47 -3.36
C LEU A 73 -7.68 7.12 -4.29
N CYS A 74 -8.83 6.78 -3.72
CA CYS A 74 -10.02 6.48 -4.51
C CYS A 74 -10.49 7.70 -5.31
N ARG A 75 -10.46 8.90 -4.72
CA ARG A 75 -10.83 10.13 -5.43
C ARG A 75 -9.93 10.39 -6.63
N ARG A 76 -8.66 9.99 -6.52
CA ARG A 76 -7.68 10.19 -7.59
C ARG A 76 -7.70 9.08 -8.64
N GLY A 77 -8.60 8.12 -8.51
CA GLY A 77 -8.78 7.05 -9.48
C GLY A 77 -7.96 5.80 -9.25
N TYR A 78 -7.21 5.74 -8.14
CA TYR A 78 -6.46 4.55 -7.78
C TYR A 78 -7.36 3.49 -7.19
N ARG A 79 -7.05 2.23 -7.46
CA ARG A 79 -7.67 1.15 -6.72
C ARG A 79 -6.98 1.07 -5.36
N SER A 80 -7.72 1.23 -4.29
CA SER A 80 -7.17 1.23 -2.94
C SER A 80 -7.84 0.16 -2.10
N GLN A 81 -7.03 -0.56 -1.32
CA GLN A 81 -7.53 -1.58 -0.40
C GLN A 81 -6.85 -1.39 0.95
N ILE A 82 -7.57 -1.69 2.01
CA ILE A 82 -7.03 -1.70 3.35
C ILE A 82 -7.00 -3.14 3.83
N ALA A 83 -5.81 -3.63 4.13
CA ALA A 83 -5.63 -4.98 4.61
C ALA A 83 -5.91 -5.06 6.10
N ALA A 84 -6.43 -6.20 6.55
CA ALA A 84 -6.58 -6.47 7.97
C ALA A 84 -5.21 -6.45 8.64
N PRO A 85 -5.11 -5.96 9.89
CA PRO A 85 -3.83 -5.94 10.60
C PRO A 85 -3.23 -7.32 10.74
N SER A 86 -1.90 -7.39 10.64
CA SER A 86 -1.20 -8.65 10.87
C SER A 86 -1.32 -9.06 12.33
N LEU A 87 -1.64 -10.34 12.55
CA LEU A 87 -1.70 -10.90 13.90
C LEU A 87 -0.35 -11.42 14.38
N ILE A 88 0.67 -11.36 13.54
CA ILE A 88 2.01 -11.84 13.90
C ILE A 88 2.69 -10.77 14.75
N PRO A 89 3.11 -11.11 16.00
CA PRO A 89 3.82 -10.16 16.85
C PRO A 89 5.14 -9.72 16.21
N ARG A 90 5.44 -8.42 16.32
CA ARG A 90 6.69 -7.87 15.83
C ARG A 90 7.69 -7.82 16.98
N ARG A 91 8.96 -8.14 16.64
CA ARG A 91 10.02 -8.06 17.63
C ARG A 91 10.39 -6.61 17.91
N PRO A 92 10.52 -6.20 19.18
CA PRO A 92 11.02 -4.87 19.50
C PRO A 92 12.44 -4.66 18.94
N GLY A 93 12.74 -3.47 18.49
CA GLY A 93 14.07 -3.11 18.01
C GLY A 93 14.38 -3.41 16.56
N VAL A 94 13.47 -4.08 15.83
CA VAL A 94 13.67 -4.39 14.40
C VAL A 94 12.65 -3.66 13.52
N ARG A 95 12.22 -2.51 13.99
CA ARG A 95 11.12 -1.77 13.38
C ARG A 95 11.37 -1.38 11.93
N ILE A 96 12.56 -0.87 11.62
CA ILE A 96 12.90 -0.43 10.26
C ILE A 96 12.88 -1.58 9.27
N LYS A 97 13.44 -2.74 9.64
CA LYS A 97 13.41 -3.92 8.79
C LYS A 97 11.99 -4.44 8.58
N ASN A 98 11.15 -4.34 9.62
CA ASN A 98 9.77 -4.78 9.53
C ASN A 98 8.97 -3.89 8.59
N ASP A 99 9.21 -2.58 8.61
CA ASP A 99 8.51 -1.65 7.71
C ASP A 99 8.78 -1.97 6.24
N ARG A 100 10.04 -2.25 5.89
CA ARG A 100 10.38 -2.67 4.53
C ARG A 100 9.73 -3.99 4.15
N ARG A 101 9.82 -4.97 5.03
CA ARG A 101 9.23 -6.29 4.78
C ARG A 101 7.72 -6.21 4.67
N ASP A 102 7.10 -5.39 5.50
CA ASP A 102 5.64 -5.27 5.53
C ASP A 102 5.13 -4.68 4.23
N CYS A 103 5.71 -3.59 3.74
CA CYS A 103 5.23 -3.00 2.50
C CYS A 103 5.53 -3.88 1.28
N VAL A 104 6.69 -4.54 1.23
CA VAL A 104 7.02 -5.50 0.17
C VAL A 104 6.03 -6.66 0.19
N ARG A 105 5.77 -7.20 1.38
CA ARG A 105 4.83 -8.30 1.53
C ARG A 105 3.42 -7.92 1.10
N LEU A 106 2.97 -6.73 1.49
CA LEU A 106 1.66 -6.24 1.09
C LEU A 106 1.52 -6.14 -0.43
N ALA A 107 2.54 -5.62 -1.10
CA ALA A 107 2.52 -5.51 -2.56
C ALA A 107 2.40 -6.89 -3.20
N GLU A 108 3.19 -7.85 -2.74
CA GLU A 108 3.19 -9.21 -3.28
C GLU A 108 1.89 -9.96 -2.99
N LEU A 109 1.35 -9.80 -1.78
CA LEU A 109 0.06 -10.42 -1.43
C LEU A 109 -1.08 -9.82 -2.23
N SER A 110 -1.03 -8.51 -2.46
CA SER A 110 -2.02 -7.83 -3.30
C SER A 110 -2.02 -8.39 -4.71
N ARG A 111 -0.83 -8.54 -5.30
CA ARG A 111 -0.69 -9.12 -6.63
C ARG A 111 -1.20 -10.55 -6.69
N ALA A 112 -0.92 -11.33 -5.65
CA ALA A 112 -1.35 -12.73 -5.58
C ALA A 112 -2.84 -12.90 -5.29
N GLY A 113 -3.53 -11.82 -4.90
CA GLY A 113 -4.95 -11.90 -4.53
C GLY A 113 -5.19 -12.56 -3.18
N GLU A 114 -4.18 -12.58 -2.31
CA GLU A 114 -4.24 -13.26 -1.01
C GLU A 114 -4.50 -12.34 0.17
N LEU A 115 -4.73 -11.06 -0.08
CA LEU A 115 -5.02 -10.12 1.00
C LEU A 115 -6.41 -10.30 1.56
N LYS A 116 -6.51 -10.21 2.88
CA LYS A 116 -7.80 -10.05 3.54
C LYS A 116 -8.06 -8.55 3.67
N ALA A 117 -8.83 -8.01 2.74
CA ALA A 117 -9.19 -6.61 2.78
C ALA A 117 -10.33 -6.40 3.78
N ILE A 118 -10.27 -5.29 4.50
CA ILE A 118 -11.41 -4.89 5.34
C ILE A 118 -12.35 -4.03 4.54
N TRP A 119 -13.62 -4.07 4.91
CA TRP A 119 -14.63 -3.22 4.32
C TRP A 119 -14.53 -1.81 4.91
N VAL A 120 -14.51 -0.81 4.05
CA VAL A 120 -14.44 0.58 4.46
C VAL A 120 -15.81 1.21 4.28
N PRO A 121 -16.42 1.74 5.36
CA PRO A 121 -17.72 2.39 5.23
C PRO A 121 -17.66 3.59 4.30
N ASP A 122 -18.73 3.79 3.54
CA ASP A 122 -18.85 4.97 2.72
C ASP A 122 -18.92 6.22 3.60
N GLU A 123 -18.39 7.32 3.07
CA GLU A 123 -18.62 8.61 3.72
C GLU A 123 -20.09 8.99 3.56
N ALA A 124 -20.77 9.01 4.68
CA ALA A 124 -22.17 9.40 4.67
C ALA A 124 -22.33 10.89 4.50
#